data_7ad141a054174544809e82d65c50d5c0
#
_entry.id   7ad141a054174544809e82d65c50d5c0
#
_cell.length_a   1.000
_cell.length_b   1.000
_cell.length_c   1.000
_cell.angle_alpha   90.00
_cell.angle_beta   90.00
_cell.angle_gamma   90.00
#
_symmetry.space_group_name_H-M   'P 1'
#
loop_
_entity.id
_entity.type
_entity.pdbx_description
1 polymer ?
#
loop_
_entity_poly.entity_id
_entity_poly.type
_entity_poly.pdbx_seq_one_letter_code
_entity_poly.pdbx_strand_id
1 'polypeptide(L)'
;MQSVFVGLNPPALAGRHACRCRGVAFSVMRRLFCDSGAAPRLLLAGMTAASLSACQPEAETAAPQVRPVRTVTVVKRDVGETVSYTGRIQAENETRLAFRISGRMVERPINVGDHVEPGQVVAKLEPQDELNALRTAQASVAAAQGQLNQAQSNFDRQKTLLARDIASRAQFEQAESALKTARAQLDTAEAQLKAAKDRVSYTELRVDAGGTVVSTGAEPGEVVQAGQMIIRVARKDGRDAVFDVPAQLLRSAPSDPVITVSLTDDPAVTATGRVREVSPQADPVTRTFEVKVGLTDPPAAMRLGSTVVGRMKLDTAPVIEIPATALTESDRRPAVWVVDPKDMTVSLRNVEVARNDPATVAIAEGLDSGEIVVTAGTQALHPGQKTRLLDASR
;
A
#
# COMPACT_ATOMS: atom_id res chain seq x y z
N MET A 1 4.03 0.34 -57.16
CA MET A 1 2.75 -0.20 -57.67
C MET A 1 1.79 -0.30 -56.49
N GLN A 2 0.96 0.70 -56.40
CA GLN A 2 -0.52 0.74 -56.25
C GLN A 2 -1.02 -0.01 -55.03
N SER A 3 -1.34 0.66 -53.93
CA SER A 3 -2.60 1.42 -53.67
C SER A 3 -3.86 0.56 -53.72
N VAL A 4 -4.48 0.29 -52.56
CA VAL A 4 -5.95 0.37 -52.42
C VAL A 4 -6.27 0.84 -51.00
N PHE A 5 -6.81 2.03 -50.89
CA PHE A 5 -7.58 2.63 -49.82
C PHE A 5 -9.00 2.00 -49.83
N VAL A 6 -9.53 1.64 -48.67
CA VAL A 6 -10.99 1.71 -48.43
C VAL A 6 -11.21 2.21 -47.01
N GLY A 7 -11.68 3.44 -46.99
CA GLY A 7 -12.26 4.05 -45.79
C GLY A 7 -13.75 3.67 -45.67
N LEU A 8 -14.22 3.64 -44.44
CA LEU A 8 -15.64 3.80 -44.12
C LEU A 8 -15.76 4.52 -42.76
N ASN A 9 -16.32 5.70 -42.88
CA ASN A 9 -16.69 6.61 -41.77
C ASN A 9 -18.10 6.28 -41.26
N PRO A 10 -18.50 6.79 -40.07
CA PRO A 10 -19.62 6.34 -39.26
C PRO A 10 -20.97 7.01 -39.60
N PRO A 11 -22.07 6.63 -38.99
CA PRO A 11 -23.23 7.49 -38.89
C PRO A 11 -23.41 8.04 -37.49
N ALA A 12 -23.51 9.35 -37.43
CA ALA A 12 -24.10 10.12 -36.38
C ALA A 12 -25.62 9.87 -36.34
N LEU A 13 -26.16 9.73 -35.14
CA LEU A 13 -27.59 9.99 -34.90
C LEU A 13 -27.78 10.74 -33.58
N ALA A 14 -28.30 11.91 -33.73
CA ALA A 14 -28.80 12.82 -32.74
C ALA A 14 -30.08 12.29 -32.08
N GLY A 15 -30.22 12.48 -30.79
CA GLY A 15 -31.45 12.25 -30.04
C GLY A 15 -31.52 13.22 -28.86
N ARG A 16 -32.05 14.42 -29.16
CA ARG A 16 -32.50 15.40 -28.15
C ARG A 16 -33.74 14.83 -27.45
N HIS A 17 -33.75 14.75 -26.16
CA HIS A 17 -34.96 14.86 -25.35
C HIS A 17 -34.71 15.80 -24.16
N ALA A 18 -35.25 17.00 -24.35
CA ALA A 18 -35.53 17.96 -23.31
C ALA A 18 -36.72 17.47 -22.49
N CYS A 19 -36.60 17.37 -21.20
CA CYS A 19 -37.74 17.29 -20.28
C CYS A 19 -37.75 18.54 -19.39
N ARG A 20 -38.69 19.40 -19.71
CA ARG A 20 -39.15 20.54 -18.91
C ARG A 20 -39.87 20.01 -17.66
N CYS A 21 -39.47 20.43 -16.50
CA CYS A 21 -40.32 20.43 -15.34
C CYS A 21 -40.61 21.86 -14.92
N ARG A 22 -41.90 22.13 -14.95
CA ARG A 22 -42.63 23.34 -14.64
C ARG A 22 -42.47 23.72 -13.16
N GLY A 23 -42.16 24.96 -12.92
CA GLY A 23 -42.36 25.62 -11.64
C GLY A 23 -43.85 25.86 -11.37
N VAL A 24 -44.19 25.79 -10.11
CA VAL A 24 -45.47 26.32 -9.61
C VAL A 24 -45.12 27.36 -8.56
N ALA A 25 -45.26 28.58 -9.01
CA ALA A 25 -45.42 29.77 -8.18
C ALA A 25 -46.85 29.83 -7.65
N PHE A 26 -47.02 30.08 -6.37
CA PHE A 26 -48.31 30.53 -5.85
C PHE A 26 -48.16 31.93 -5.24
N SER A 27 -48.86 32.82 -5.90
CA SER A 27 -48.90 34.25 -5.71
C SER A 27 -50.06 34.63 -4.74
N VAL A 28 -49.73 35.48 -3.81
CA VAL A 28 -50.49 36.65 -3.36
C VAL A 28 -51.99 36.63 -3.56
N MET A 29 -52.74 36.79 -2.48
CA MET A 29 -54.05 37.52 -2.53
C MET A 29 -54.26 38.40 -1.29
N ARG A 30 -54.15 39.67 -1.53
CA ARG A 30 -54.49 40.85 -0.76
C ARG A 30 -55.99 41.16 -1.03
N ARG A 31 -56.78 41.36 0.01
CA ARG A 31 -58.00 42.24 0.02
C ARG A 31 -58.29 42.44 1.49
N LEU A 32 -58.17 43.61 2.07
CA LEU A 32 -59.00 44.84 2.01
C LEU A 32 -60.48 44.57 2.20
N PHE A 33 -60.99 44.86 3.39
CA PHE A 33 -62.23 45.52 3.52
C PHE A 33 -62.28 46.41 4.77
N CYS A 34 -62.46 47.69 4.58
CA CYS A 34 -62.92 48.70 5.50
C CYS A 34 -64.37 48.39 5.90
N ASP A 35 -64.80 48.69 7.09
CA ASP A 35 -65.70 49.86 7.29
C ASP A 35 -66.18 49.91 8.75
N SER A 36 -66.07 51.04 9.29
CA SER A 36 -66.93 52.00 9.95
C SER A 36 -67.87 51.53 11.08
N GLY A 37 -67.80 52.23 12.17
CA GLY A 37 -69.01 52.54 12.87
C GLY A 37 -68.91 52.79 14.36
N ALA A 38 -68.70 54.06 14.70
CA ALA A 38 -69.36 54.78 15.76
C ALA A 38 -69.21 54.41 17.24
N ALA A 39 -68.61 55.30 17.94
CA ALA A 39 -68.75 55.63 19.37
C ALA A 39 -70.22 56.07 19.67
N PRO A 40 -70.64 56.51 20.85
CA PRO A 40 -70.05 56.66 22.17
C PRO A 40 -70.99 56.31 23.32
N ARG A 41 -70.64 56.44 24.54
CA ARG A 41 -71.30 56.95 25.73
C ARG A 41 -70.70 56.33 27.01
N LEU A 42 -70.01 57.12 27.74
CA LEU A 42 -70.41 58.03 28.84
C LEU A 42 -70.44 57.37 30.22
N LEU A 43 -69.47 57.82 30.97
CA LEU A 43 -69.61 58.45 32.28
C LEU A 43 -70.01 57.57 33.49
N LEU A 44 -69.17 57.71 34.47
CA LEU A 44 -69.48 58.02 35.88
C LEU A 44 -69.14 56.95 36.88
N ALA A 45 -68.58 57.48 37.83
CA ALA A 45 -68.34 57.02 39.22
C ALA A 45 -67.01 56.32 39.44
N GLY A 46 -66.16 56.90 40.10
CA GLY A 46 -66.14 57.65 41.30
C GLY A 46 -65.24 56.99 42.26
N MET A 47 -64.16 57.63 42.48
CA MET A 47 -63.58 57.89 43.80
C MET A 47 -64.01 56.93 44.91
N THR A 48 -63.10 55.96 45.24
CA THR A 48 -62.81 55.58 46.62
C THR A 48 -61.46 54.89 46.70
N ALA A 49 -60.72 55.55 47.37
CA ALA A 49 -59.91 55.21 48.55
C ALA A 49 -58.59 54.55 48.23
N ALA A 50 -57.61 55.25 48.30
CA ALA A 50 -56.53 55.41 49.24
C ALA A 50 -56.30 54.19 50.19
N SER A 51 -55.03 53.85 50.29
CA SER A 51 -54.45 53.05 51.37
C SER A 51 -54.56 51.52 51.30
N LEU A 52 -53.54 50.93 50.62
CA LEU A 52 -52.86 49.74 51.09
C LEU A 52 -51.37 49.77 50.61
N SER A 53 -50.66 50.68 51.17
CA SER A 53 -49.19 50.54 51.31
C SER A 53 -48.96 49.57 52.45
N ALA A 54 -48.64 48.31 52.15
CA ALA A 54 -47.99 47.50 53.16
C ALA A 54 -47.37 46.24 52.50
N CYS A 55 -46.12 46.08 52.73
CA CYS A 55 -45.34 44.87 52.62
C CYS A 55 -45.16 44.25 51.22
N GLN A 56 -44.19 44.81 50.48
CA GLN A 56 -43.34 43.95 49.69
C GLN A 56 -42.50 43.14 50.64
N PRO A 57 -42.64 41.79 50.68
CA PRO A 57 -41.61 41.00 51.33
C PRO A 57 -40.33 41.17 50.50
N GLU A 58 -39.32 41.65 51.17
CA GLU A 58 -37.94 41.64 50.74
C GLU A 58 -37.70 40.23 50.18
N ALA A 59 -37.41 40.15 48.88
CA ALA A 59 -37.09 38.89 48.23
C ALA A 59 -35.85 38.38 48.97
N GLU A 60 -36.08 37.46 49.89
CA GLU A 60 -35.05 36.66 50.50
C GLU A 60 -34.29 36.01 49.38
N THR A 61 -33.04 36.44 49.15
CA THR A 61 -32.14 35.90 48.14
C THR A 61 -32.03 34.43 48.43
N ALA A 62 -32.77 33.60 47.72
CA ALA A 62 -32.80 32.15 47.87
C ALA A 62 -31.33 31.70 47.85
N ALA A 63 -30.89 31.10 48.94
CA ALA A 63 -29.56 30.57 49.06
C ALA A 63 -29.26 29.72 47.82
N PRO A 64 -28.10 29.86 47.18
CA PRO A 64 -27.77 29.16 45.93
C PRO A 64 -28.00 27.65 46.11
N GLN A 65 -28.97 27.10 45.39
CA GLN A 65 -29.29 25.67 45.50
C GLN A 65 -28.10 24.85 45.06
N VAL A 66 -27.50 24.13 45.99
CA VAL A 66 -26.42 23.17 45.74
C VAL A 66 -27.01 22.01 44.97
N ARG A 67 -26.68 21.89 43.69
CA ARG A 67 -27.17 20.80 42.85
C ARG A 67 -26.25 19.58 42.90
N PRO A 68 -26.81 18.35 43.02
CA PRO A 68 -26.05 17.13 42.89
C PRO A 68 -25.69 16.90 41.41
N VAL A 69 -24.41 16.65 41.09
CA VAL A 69 -23.92 16.36 39.76
C VAL A 69 -23.09 15.08 39.76
N ARG A 70 -23.19 14.30 38.69
CA ARG A 70 -22.26 13.20 38.47
C ARG A 70 -21.04 13.73 37.76
N THR A 71 -19.88 13.25 38.16
CA THR A 71 -18.60 13.73 37.64
C THR A 71 -17.67 12.57 37.29
N VAL A 72 -16.70 12.88 36.45
CA VAL A 72 -15.58 12.00 36.15
C VAL A 72 -14.28 12.79 36.26
N THR A 73 -13.26 12.22 36.85
CA THR A 73 -11.92 12.79 36.83
C THR A 73 -11.25 12.40 35.52
N VAL A 74 -10.84 13.39 34.75
CA VAL A 74 -10.27 13.15 33.42
C VAL A 74 -8.77 12.90 33.50
N VAL A 75 -8.29 12.02 32.64
CA VAL A 75 -6.88 11.66 32.52
C VAL A 75 -6.52 11.67 31.06
N LYS A 76 -5.42 12.34 30.72
CA LYS A 76 -4.82 12.22 29.38
C LYS A 76 -4.38 10.78 29.13
N ARG A 77 -4.87 10.20 28.05
CA ARG A 77 -4.48 8.86 27.61
C ARG A 77 -3.94 8.91 26.21
N ASP A 78 -2.88 8.15 25.98
CA ASP A 78 -2.42 7.85 24.62
C ASP A 78 -3.37 6.81 24.03
N VAL A 79 -4.50 7.26 23.57
CA VAL A 79 -5.45 6.42 22.84
C VAL A 79 -4.98 6.37 21.39
N GLY A 80 -3.87 5.67 21.14
CA GLY A 80 -3.38 5.45 19.79
C GLY A 80 -4.46 4.77 18.95
N GLU A 81 -4.88 5.41 17.89
CA GLU A 81 -5.81 4.79 16.93
C GLU A 81 -5.13 3.57 16.32
N THR A 82 -5.73 2.39 16.46
CA THR A 82 -5.25 1.18 15.83
C THR A 82 -5.95 1.02 14.49
N VAL A 83 -5.19 1.13 13.42
CA VAL A 83 -5.69 0.84 12.08
C VAL A 83 -5.36 -0.58 11.68
N SER A 84 -6.25 -1.21 10.91
CA SER A 84 -6.07 -2.58 10.42
C SER A 84 -6.37 -2.64 8.92
N TYR A 85 -5.51 -3.36 8.19
CA TYR A 85 -5.68 -3.61 6.76
C TYR A 85 -5.51 -5.08 6.46
N THR A 86 -6.32 -5.56 5.52
CA THR A 86 -6.19 -6.93 5.00
C THR A 86 -5.16 -6.94 3.89
N GLY A 87 -4.32 -7.97 3.89
CA GLY A 87 -3.27 -8.18 2.91
C GLY A 87 -3.06 -9.66 2.64
N ARG A 88 -1.95 -9.96 1.95
CA ARG A 88 -1.56 -11.32 1.59
C ARG A 88 -0.08 -11.56 1.87
N ILE A 89 0.29 -12.80 2.16
CA ILE A 89 1.69 -13.20 2.28
C ILE A 89 2.26 -13.45 0.89
N GLN A 90 3.41 -12.86 0.61
CA GLN A 90 4.22 -13.11 -0.59
C GLN A 90 5.65 -13.50 -0.20
N ALA A 91 6.38 -14.11 -1.12
CA ALA A 91 7.81 -14.26 -0.95
C ALA A 91 8.48 -12.88 -1.06
N GLU A 92 9.50 -12.65 -0.25
CA GLU A 92 10.31 -11.43 -0.35
C GLU A 92 10.93 -11.28 -1.74
N ASN A 93 11.47 -12.39 -2.27
CA ASN A 93 12.07 -12.44 -3.59
C ASN A 93 11.48 -13.61 -4.40
N GLU A 94 11.04 -13.31 -5.61
CA GLU A 94 10.60 -14.30 -6.59
C GLU A 94 11.50 -14.22 -7.83
N THR A 95 11.94 -15.37 -8.31
CA THR A 95 12.71 -15.49 -9.55
C THR A 95 11.86 -16.15 -10.63
N ARG A 96 11.80 -15.52 -11.80
CA ARG A 96 11.18 -16.08 -13.00
C ARG A 96 12.27 -16.72 -13.84
N LEU A 97 12.21 -18.03 -14.02
CA LEU A 97 13.18 -18.77 -14.81
C LEU A 97 12.65 -18.97 -16.21
N ALA A 98 13.49 -18.68 -17.19
CA ALA A 98 13.19 -18.77 -18.62
C ALA A 98 14.42 -19.29 -19.37
N PHE A 99 14.20 -19.99 -20.49
CA PHE A 99 15.29 -20.37 -21.37
C PHE A 99 15.86 -19.15 -22.10
N ARG A 100 17.17 -19.19 -22.36
CA ARG A 100 17.87 -18.16 -23.17
C ARG A 100 17.73 -18.36 -24.67
N ILE A 101 17.31 -19.58 -25.09
CA ILE A 101 17.09 -19.96 -26.48
C ILE A 101 15.67 -20.52 -26.61
N SER A 102 15.13 -20.43 -27.82
CA SER A 102 13.86 -21.05 -28.16
C SER A 102 14.07 -22.52 -28.50
N GLY A 103 13.07 -23.36 -28.22
CA GLY A 103 13.12 -24.78 -28.55
C GLY A 103 11.91 -25.53 -28.02
N ARG A 104 11.81 -26.83 -28.38
CA ARG A 104 10.78 -27.69 -27.82
C ARG A 104 11.18 -28.18 -26.44
N MET A 105 10.35 -27.97 -25.43
CA MET A 105 10.60 -28.49 -24.08
C MET A 105 10.28 -29.96 -24.02
N VAL A 106 11.26 -30.79 -23.62
CA VAL A 106 11.10 -32.25 -23.56
C VAL A 106 10.83 -32.76 -22.14
N GLU A 107 11.31 -32.04 -21.14
CA GLU A 107 11.25 -32.51 -19.75
C GLU A 107 11.08 -31.33 -18.79
N ARG A 108 10.21 -31.49 -17.77
CA ARG A 108 10.09 -30.62 -16.61
C ARG A 108 9.79 -31.49 -15.37
N PRO A 109 10.83 -31.97 -14.67
CA PRO A 109 10.69 -32.97 -13.59
C PRO A 109 10.18 -32.36 -12.27
N ILE A 110 9.72 -31.12 -12.25
CA ILE A 110 9.29 -30.41 -11.05
C ILE A 110 7.83 -29.93 -11.18
N ASN A 111 7.11 -29.84 -10.06
CA ASN A 111 5.73 -29.38 -9.95
C ASN A 111 5.61 -28.17 -9.02
N VAL A 112 4.44 -27.52 -9.05
CA VAL A 112 4.11 -26.46 -8.10
C VAL A 112 4.10 -27.04 -6.69
N GLY A 113 4.78 -26.36 -5.77
CA GLY A 113 4.96 -26.79 -4.38
C GLY A 113 6.30 -27.52 -4.12
N ASP A 114 6.99 -27.98 -5.15
CA ASP A 114 8.29 -28.67 -4.99
C ASP A 114 9.37 -27.69 -4.52
N HIS A 115 10.29 -28.27 -3.74
CA HIS A 115 11.49 -27.59 -3.27
C HIS A 115 12.60 -27.79 -4.29
N VAL A 116 13.32 -26.72 -4.61
CA VAL A 116 14.43 -26.75 -5.57
C VAL A 116 15.70 -26.17 -4.94
N GLU A 117 16.83 -26.73 -5.34
CA GLU A 117 18.15 -26.33 -4.86
C GLU A 117 18.95 -25.57 -5.95
N PRO A 118 19.92 -24.72 -5.56
CA PRO A 118 20.76 -24.04 -6.52
C PRO A 118 21.49 -25.04 -7.44
N GLY A 119 21.51 -24.76 -8.75
CA GLY A 119 22.13 -25.62 -9.77
C GLY A 119 21.24 -26.78 -10.23
N GLN A 120 20.12 -27.08 -9.58
CA GLN A 120 19.19 -28.14 -9.98
C GLN A 120 18.61 -27.84 -11.36
N VAL A 121 18.56 -28.87 -12.24
CA VAL A 121 17.90 -28.78 -13.55
C VAL A 121 16.39 -28.93 -13.35
N VAL A 122 15.64 -27.95 -13.83
CA VAL A 122 14.17 -27.84 -13.65
C VAL A 122 13.39 -27.98 -14.94
N ALA A 123 14.04 -27.80 -16.08
CA ALA A 123 13.46 -28.09 -17.39
C ALA A 123 14.57 -28.32 -18.43
N LYS A 124 14.25 -29.02 -19.52
CA LYS A 124 15.17 -29.27 -20.63
C LYS A 124 14.47 -29.02 -21.97
N LEU A 125 15.21 -28.41 -22.88
CA LEU A 125 14.86 -28.36 -24.31
C LEU A 125 15.42 -29.56 -25.04
N GLU A 126 14.87 -29.85 -26.22
CA GLU A 126 15.44 -30.80 -27.14
C GLU A 126 16.81 -30.29 -27.64
N PRO A 127 17.92 -31.04 -27.36
CA PRO A 127 19.27 -30.49 -27.56
C PRO A 127 19.85 -30.85 -28.95
N GLN A 128 19.13 -31.56 -29.82
CA GLN A 128 19.71 -32.19 -30.99
C GLN A 128 20.38 -31.19 -31.94
N ASP A 129 19.74 -30.05 -32.21
CA ASP A 129 20.27 -29.04 -33.13
C ASP A 129 21.54 -28.38 -32.54
N GLU A 130 21.54 -28.12 -31.24
CA GLU A 130 22.69 -27.51 -30.55
C GLU A 130 23.87 -28.50 -30.44
N LEU A 131 23.58 -29.80 -30.28
CA LEU A 131 24.60 -30.83 -30.31
C LEU A 131 25.21 -31.02 -31.71
N ASN A 132 24.42 -30.90 -32.77
CA ASN A 132 24.92 -30.93 -34.14
C ASN A 132 25.81 -29.68 -34.43
N ALA A 133 25.39 -28.50 -33.98
CA ALA A 133 26.19 -27.28 -34.09
C ALA A 133 27.52 -27.40 -33.32
N LEU A 134 27.48 -27.99 -32.13
CA LEU A 134 28.69 -28.27 -31.35
C LEU A 134 29.68 -29.20 -32.09
N ARG A 135 29.19 -30.30 -32.68
CA ARG A 135 30.02 -31.21 -33.49
C ARG A 135 30.67 -30.49 -34.66
N THR A 136 29.91 -29.65 -35.36
CA THR A 136 30.38 -28.85 -36.49
C THR A 136 31.51 -27.89 -36.03
N ALA A 137 31.33 -27.20 -34.92
CA ALA A 137 32.34 -26.30 -34.37
C ALA A 137 33.61 -27.05 -33.92
N GLN A 138 33.46 -28.26 -33.34
CA GLN A 138 34.60 -29.12 -33.02
C GLN A 138 35.41 -29.52 -34.25
N ALA A 139 34.74 -29.89 -35.33
CA ALA A 139 35.39 -30.21 -36.60
C ALA A 139 36.13 -29.00 -37.21
N SER A 140 35.54 -27.79 -37.08
CA SER A 140 36.18 -26.55 -37.55
C SER A 140 37.45 -26.23 -36.79
N VAL A 141 37.49 -26.44 -35.48
CA VAL A 141 38.72 -26.29 -34.66
C VAL A 141 39.76 -27.28 -35.09
N ALA A 142 39.41 -28.57 -35.30
CA ALA A 142 40.36 -29.58 -35.74
C ALA A 142 40.97 -29.24 -37.12
N ALA A 143 40.19 -28.73 -38.07
CA ALA A 143 40.66 -28.31 -39.37
C ALA A 143 41.59 -27.07 -39.27
N ALA A 144 41.21 -26.06 -38.49
CA ALA A 144 42.05 -24.87 -38.26
C ALA A 144 43.38 -25.20 -37.56
N GLN A 145 43.35 -26.14 -36.62
CA GLN A 145 44.58 -26.65 -35.96
C GLN A 145 45.49 -27.33 -36.97
N GLY A 146 44.95 -28.16 -37.88
CA GLY A 146 45.71 -28.75 -38.98
C GLY A 146 46.40 -27.72 -39.88
N GLN A 147 45.66 -26.67 -40.26
CA GLN A 147 46.21 -25.55 -41.05
C GLN A 147 47.29 -24.78 -40.30
N LEU A 148 47.12 -24.53 -39.01
CA LEU A 148 48.15 -23.89 -38.18
C LEU A 148 49.42 -24.73 -38.11
N ASN A 149 49.29 -26.04 -37.91
CA ASN A 149 50.45 -26.94 -37.86
C ASN A 149 51.21 -26.94 -39.19
N GLN A 150 50.50 -26.93 -40.34
CA GLN A 150 51.08 -26.84 -41.65
C GLN A 150 51.81 -25.49 -41.86
N ALA A 151 51.13 -24.38 -41.50
CA ALA A 151 51.71 -23.02 -41.65
C ALA A 151 52.95 -22.89 -40.73
N GLN A 152 52.88 -23.39 -39.50
CA GLN A 152 54.01 -23.37 -38.57
C GLN A 152 55.21 -24.14 -39.14
N SER A 153 54.97 -25.36 -39.63
CA SER A 153 56.05 -26.18 -40.22
C SER A 153 56.69 -25.52 -41.46
N ASN A 154 55.90 -24.82 -42.26
CA ASN A 154 56.37 -24.04 -43.38
C ASN A 154 57.21 -22.82 -42.96
N PHE A 155 56.69 -22.05 -41.96
CA PHE A 155 57.43 -20.92 -41.40
C PHE A 155 58.77 -21.32 -40.83
N ASP A 156 58.85 -22.40 -40.04
CA ASP A 156 60.11 -22.91 -39.46
C ASP A 156 61.11 -23.30 -40.52
N ARG A 157 60.64 -23.93 -41.62
CA ARG A 157 61.45 -24.29 -42.74
C ARG A 157 62.02 -23.06 -43.47
N GLN A 158 61.14 -22.04 -43.79
CA GLN A 158 61.60 -20.83 -44.45
C GLN A 158 62.55 -20.02 -43.55
N LYS A 159 62.34 -20.03 -42.25
CA LYS A 159 63.25 -19.38 -41.27
C LYS A 159 64.63 -20.02 -41.32
N THR A 160 64.74 -21.35 -41.40
CA THR A 160 65.99 -22.08 -41.47
C THR A 160 66.68 -21.85 -42.80
N LEU A 161 65.95 -21.80 -43.92
CA LEU A 161 66.51 -21.54 -45.25
C LEU A 161 66.96 -20.08 -45.41
N LEU A 162 66.27 -19.11 -44.82
CA LEU A 162 66.70 -17.72 -44.82
C LEU A 162 67.99 -17.53 -44.04
N ALA A 163 68.14 -18.18 -42.90
CA ALA A 163 69.36 -18.15 -42.11
C ALA A 163 70.60 -18.77 -42.82
N ARG A 164 70.36 -19.50 -43.92
CA ARG A 164 71.41 -20.08 -44.77
C ARG A 164 71.53 -19.34 -46.13
N ASP A 165 70.88 -18.18 -46.29
CA ASP A 165 70.81 -17.39 -47.51
C ASP A 165 70.25 -18.18 -48.74
N ILE A 166 69.43 -19.20 -48.49
CA ILE A 166 68.83 -20.03 -49.55
C ILE A 166 67.45 -19.55 -49.95
N ALA A 167 66.67 -18.95 -49.00
CA ALA A 167 65.37 -18.41 -49.24
C ALA A 167 65.40 -16.88 -49.36
N SER A 168 64.48 -16.29 -50.15
CA SER A 168 64.32 -14.83 -50.23
C SER A 168 63.55 -14.31 -48.99
N ARG A 169 63.80 -13.03 -48.65
CA ARG A 169 63.09 -12.35 -47.56
C ARG A 169 61.56 -12.31 -47.78
N ALA A 170 61.16 -12.13 -49.06
CA ALA A 170 59.71 -12.16 -49.42
C ALA A 170 59.05 -13.51 -49.13
N GLN A 171 59.77 -14.67 -49.37
CA GLN A 171 59.23 -16.00 -49.05
C GLN A 171 59.08 -16.19 -47.55
N PHE A 172 60.02 -15.71 -46.76
CA PHE A 172 59.91 -15.73 -45.28
C PHE A 172 58.73 -14.88 -44.78
N GLU A 173 58.62 -13.63 -45.24
CA GLU A 173 57.49 -12.72 -44.87
C GLU A 173 56.14 -13.29 -45.28
N GLN A 174 56.05 -13.98 -46.41
CA GLN A 174 54.83 -14.68 -46.84
C GLN A 174 54.49 -15.86 -45.89
N ALA A 175 55.50 -16.66 -45.48
CA ALA A 175 55.28 -17.72 -44.55
C ALA A 175 54.89 -17.22 -43.15
N GLU A 176 55.48 -16.11 -42.69
CA GLU A 176 55.10 -15.47 -41.43
C GLU A 176 53.66 -14.92 -41.48
N SER A 177 53.26 -14.32 -42.56
CA SER A 177 51.87 -13.84 -42.76
C SER A 177 50.88 -15.00 -42.79
N ALA A 178 51.25 -16.11 -43.50
CA ALA A 178 50.41 -17.33 -43.52
C ALA A 178 50.24 -17.91 -42.12
N LEU A 179 51.30 -17.96 -41.32
CA LEU A 179 51.25 -18.42 -39.92
C LEU A 179 50.33 -17.54 -39.06
N LYS A 180 50.47 -16.20 -39.18
CA LYS A 180 49.61 -15.26 -38.46
C LYS A 180 48.12 -15.45 -38.83
N THR A 181 47.84 -15.64 -40.14
CA THR A 181 46.47 -15.92 -40.63
C THR A 181 45.92 -17.23 -40.09
N ALA A 182 46.71 -18.32 -40.14
CA ALA A 182 46.28 -19.64 -39.61
C ALA A 182 45.99 -19.58 -38.09
N ARG A 183 46.80 -18.82 -37.35
CA ARG A 183 46.56 -18.61 -35.91
C ARG A 183 45.25 -17.88 -35.65
N ALA A 184 44.98 -16.79 -36.37
CA ALA A 184 43.70 -16.04 -36.27
C ALA A 184 42.49 -16.90 -36.67
N GLN A 185 42.65 -17.80 -37.64
CA GLN A 185 41.60 -18.77 -38.00
C GLN A 185 41.32 -19.76 -36.88
N LEU A 186 42.32 -20.27 -36.19
CA LEU A 186 42.17 -21.13 -35.01
C LEU A 186 41.46 -20.41 -33.89
N ASP A 187 41.90 -19.19 -33.55
CA ASP A 187 41.26 -18.36 -32.51
C ASP A 187 39.78 -18.14 -32.80
N THR A 188 39.43 -17.88 -34.08
CA THR A 188 38.05 -17.76 -34.52
C THR A 188 37.22 -19.04 -34.36
N ALA A 189 37.81 -20.19 -34.75
CA ALA A 189 37.15 -21.50 -34.60
C ALA A 189 36.96 -21.88 -33.12
N GLU A 190 37.91 -21.57 -32.27
CA GLU A 190 37.79 -21.78 -30.81
C GLU A 190 36.70 -20.92 -30.17
N ALA A 191 36.58 -19.66 -30.60
CA ALA A 191 35.50 -18.80 -30.16
C ALA A 191 34.09 -19.33 -30.57
N GLN A 192 34.01 -19.85 -31.82
CA GLN A 192 32.79 -20.51 -32.31
C GLN A 192 32.47 -21.79 -31.51
N LEU A 193 33.45 -22.59 -31.19
CA LEU A 193 33.30 -23.78 -30.34
C LEU A 193 32.78 -23.41 -28.96
N LYS A 194 33.34 -22.37 -28.36
CA LYS A 194 32.88 -21.88 -27.07
C LYS A 194 31.40 -21.45 -27.15
N ALA A 195 31.03 -20.67 -28.14
CA ALA A 195 29.64 -20.25 -28.34
C ALA A 195 28.67 -21.45 -28.54
N ALA A 196 29.10 -22.50 -29.27
CA ALA A 196 28.31 -23.70 -29.44
C ALA A 196 28.16 -24.49 -28.11
N LYS A 197 29.23 -24.58 -27.29
CA LYS A 197 29.13 -25.17 -25.95
C LYS A 197 28.18 -24.43 -25.04
N ASP A 198 28.23 -23.09 -25.07
CA ASP A 198 27.35 -22.25 -24.25
C ASP A 198 25.87 -22.46 -24.68
N ARG A 199 25.60 -22.58 -25.99
CA ARG A 199 24.25 -22.86 -26.50
C ARG A 199 23.71 -24.23 -26.04
N VAL A 200 24.55 -25.25 -26.03
CA VAL A 200 24.16 -26.57 -25.46
C VAL A 200 23.82 -26.42 -23.99
N SER A 201 24.59 -25.64 -23.22
CA SER A 201 24.28 -25.43 -21.80
C SER A 201 22.95 -24.69 -21.59
N TYR A 202 22.51 -23.86 -22.54
CA TYR A 202 21.21 -23.14 -22.48
C TYR A 202 20.00 -24.05 -22.76
N THR A 203 20.21 -25.30 -23.19
CA THR A 203 19.13 -26.29 -23.31
C THR A 203 18.68 -26.84 -21.96
N GLU A 204 19.47 -26.65 -20.90
CA GLU A 204 19.12 -27.00 -19.54
C GLU A 204 18.79 -25.74 -18.74
N LEU A 205 17.58 -25.67 -18.17
CA LEU A 205 17.19 -24.61 -17.26
C LEU A 205 17.55 -24.99 -15.85
N ARG A 206 18.47 -24.22 -15.22
CA ARG A 206 18.94 -24.45 -13.87
C ARG A 206 18.49 -23.34 -12.94
N VAL A 207 18.25 -23.67 -11.69
CA VAL A 207 17.87 -22.74 -10.63
C VAL A 207 19.10 -22.02 -10.10
N ASP A 208 19.03 -20.70 -9.97
CA ASP A 208 20.11 -19.87 -9.43
C ASP A 208 20.18 -19.93 -7.90
N ALA A 209 19.01 -19.96 -7.23
CA ALA A 209 18.88 -19.93 -5.79
C ALA A 209 17.77 -20.87 -5.31
N GLY A 210 17.98 -21.50 -4.18
CA GLY A 210 17.02 -22.44 -3.60
C GLY A 210 15.70 -21.78 -3.21
N GLY A 211 14.60 -22.52 -3.37
CA GLY A 211 13.28 -22.00 -3.08
C GLY A 211 12.17 -23.03 -3.28
N THR A 212 10.94 -22.54 -3.37
CA THR A 212 9.74 -23.33 -3.63
C THR A 212 9.11 -22.88 -4.95
N VAL A 213 8.75 -23.82 -5.81
CA VAL A 213 8.05 -23.53 -7.08
C VAL A 213 6.63 -23.04 -6.80
N VAL A 214 6.32 -21.81 -7.21
CA VAL A 214 4.99 -21.20 -6.99
C VAL A 214 4.09 -21.25 -8.21
N SER A 215 4.66 -21.32 -9.42
CA SER A 215 3.89 -21.49 -10.64
C SER A 215 4.73 -22.04 -11.78
N THR A 216 4.06 -22.69 -12.74
CA THR A 216 4.61 -23.18 -14.01
C THR A 216 3.96 -22.42 -15.16
N GLY A 217 4.71 -22.13 -16.24
CA GLY A 217 4.26 -21.34 -17.39
C GLY A 217 4.23 -22.09 -18.70
N ALA A 218 4.77 -23.33 -18.76
CA ALA A 218 4.77 -24.17 -19.95
C ALA A 218 4.83 -25.66 -19.57
N GLU A 219 4.34 -26.53 -20.47
CA GLU A 219 4.29 -27.97 -20.27
C GLU A 219 5.25 -28.71 -21.23
N PRO A 220 5.76 -29.91 -20.83
CA PRO A 220 6.54 -30.74 -21.72
C PRO A 220 5.82 -31.02 -23.04
N GLY A 221 6.55 -30.91 -24.16
CA GLY A 221 6.00 -31.06 -25.52
C GLY A 221 5.73 -29.71 -26.21
N GLU A 222 5.62 -28.60 -25.48
CA GLU A 222 5.42 -27.28 -26.06
C GLU A 222 6.70 -26.67 -26.63
N VAL A 223 6.53 -25.83 -27.64
CA VAL A 223 7.62 -24.98 -28.18
C VAL A 223 7.62 -23.66 -27.43
N VAL A 224 8.71 -23.38 -26.70
CA VAL A 224 8.87 -22.19 -25.88
C VAL A 224 9.80 -21.19 -26.55
N GLN A 225 9.55 -19.90 -26.32
CA GLN A 225 10.37 -18.82 -26.83
C GLN A 225 11.45 -18.42 -25.78
N ALA A 226 12.54 -17.87 -26.29
CA ALA A 226 13.54 -17.27 -25.40
C ALA A 226 12.90 -16.16 -24.53
N GLY A 227 13.13 -16.19 -23.21
CA GLY A 227 12.54 -15.25 -22.24
C GLY A 227 11.11 -15.59 -21.80
N GLN A 228 10.46 -16.60 -22.38
CA GLN A 228 9.17 -17.09 -21.90
C GLN A 228 9.34 -17.74 -20.52
N MET A 229 8.53 -17.30 -19.55
CA MET A 229 8.56 -17.85 -18.19
C MET A 229 8.20 -19.34 -18.20
N ILE A 230 9.08 -20.19 -17.68
CA ILE A 230 8.86 -21.62 -17.51
C ILE A 230 8.40 -21.96 -16.10
N ILE A 231 9.09 -21.40 -15.11
CA ILE A 231 8.73 -21.57 -13.71
C ILE A 231 8.98 -20.28 -12.94
N ARG A 232 8.25 -20.11 -11.83
CA ARG A 232 8.49 -19.08 -10.84
C ARG A 232 8.84 -19.74 -9.52
N VAL A 233 9.94 -19.30 -8.93
CA VAL A 233 10.47 -19.84 -7.69
C VAL A 233 10.44 -18.72 -6.64
N ALA A 234 9.74 -18.96 -5.54
CA ALA A 234 9.81 -18.14 -4.33
C ALA A 234 11.05 -18.53 -3.54
N ARG A 235 11.96 -17.59 -3.34
CA ARG A 235 13.20 -17.83 -2.58
C ARG A 235 12.90 -17.96 -1.09
N LYS A 236 13.79 -18.65 -0.36
CA LYS A 236 13.65 -18.83 1.11
C LYS A 236 14.13 -17.63 1.93
N ASP A 237 14.47 -16.53 1.29
CA ASP A 237 15.15 -15.37 1.89
C ASP A 237 14.26 -14.61 2.90
N GLY A 238 12.94 -14.75 2.83
CA GLY A 238 11.98 -14.07 3.69
C GLY A 238 10.56 -14.09 3.14
N ARG A 239 9.64 -13.56 3.93
CA ARG A 239 8.23 -13.36 3.55
C ARG A 239 7.81 -11.94 3.84
N ASP A 240 7.09 -11.36 2.92
CA ASP A 240 6.44 -10.08 3.06
C ASP A 240 4.94 -10.25 3.26
N ALA A 241 4.36 -9.40 4.08
CA ALA A 241 2.94 -9.16 4.06
C ALA A 241 2.70 -7.91 3.19
N VAL A 242 1.88 -8.07 2.16
CA VAL A 242 1.60 -7.01 1.18
C VAL A 242 0.21 -6.46 1.42
N PHE A 243 0.11 -5.15 1.61
CA PHE A 243 -1.11 -4.43 1.92
C PHE A 243 -1.35 -3.32 0.90
N ASP A 244 -2.62 -3.10 0.55
CA ASP A 244 -3.05 -1.97 -0.27
C ASP A 244 -3.55 -0.84 0.64
N VAL A 245 -2.77 0.23 0.76
CA VAL A 245 -2.94 1.27 1.78
C VAL A 245 -3.32 2.60 1.13
N PRO A 246 -4.39 3.29 1.60
CA PRO A 246 -4.75 4.62 1.12
C PRO A 246 -3.69 5.68 1.41
N ALA A 247 -3.54 6.65 0.49
CA ALA A 247 -2.57 7.75 0.62
C ALA A 247 -2.69 8.55 1.93
N GLN A 248 -3.89 8.64 2.48
CA GLN A 248 -4.14 9.38 3.72
C GLN A 248 -3.40 8.72 4.90
N LEU A 249 -3.46 7.40 5.01
CA LEU A 249 -2.78 6.67 6.09
C LEU A 249 -1.26 6.79 5.98
N LEU A 250 -0.71 6.72 4.74
CA LEU A 250 0.74 6.87 4.55
C LEU A 250 1.29 8.22 5.04
N ARG A 251 0.45 9.28 5.02
CA ARG A 251 0.85 10.60 5.53
C ARG A 251 0.79 10.71 7.05
N SER A 252 -0.07 9.93 7.70
CA SER A 252 -0.27 9.95 9.16
C SER A 252 0.48 8.84 9.89
N ALA A 253 1.10 7.90 9.15
CA ALA A 253 1.87 6.82 9.73
C ALA A 253 3.19 7.34 10.34
N PRO A 254 3.65 6.75 11.46
CA PRO A 254 5.00 6.96 11.97
C PRO A 254 6.06 6.64 10.93
N SER A 255 7.27 7.18 11.10
CA SER A 255 8.38 6.97 10.15
C SER A 255 8.90 5.52 10.10
N ASP A 256 8.77 4.75 11.19
CA ASP A 256 9.16 3.34 11.26
C ASP A 256 8.17 2.54 12.13
N PRO A 257 6.95 2.28 11.63
CA PRO A 257 5.94 1.62 12.41
C PRO A 257 6.22 0.13 12.57
N VAL A 258 6.03 -0.40 13.77
CA VAL A 258 5.96 -1.83 13.99
C VAL A 258 4.56 -2.31 13.67
N ILE A 259 4.46 -3.23 12.72
CA ILE A 259 3.19 -3.78 12.26
C ILE A 259 3.05 -5.20 12.79
N THR A 260 1.96 -5.44 13.52
CA THR A 260 1.59 -6.80 13.94
C THR A 260 0.71 -7.41 12.86
N VAL A 261 1.17 -8.52 12.29
CA VAL A 261 0.47 -9.24 11.23
C VAL A 261 -0.08 -10.54 11.80
N SER A 262 -1.38 -10.79 11.64
CA SER A 262 -2.05 -12.02 12.06
C SER A 262 -2.73 -12.70 10.88
N LEU A 263 -2.80 -14.05 10.89
CA LEU A 263 -3.63 -14.77 9.92
C LEU A 263 -5.10 -14.42 10.12
N THR A 264 -5.85 -14.34 9.02
CA THR A 264 -7.31 -14.08 9.08
C THR A 264 -8.04 -15.28 9.66
N ASP A 265 -7.63 -16.49 9.28
CA ASP A 265 -8.28 -17.75 9.69
C ASP A 265 -7.90 -18.18 11.12
N ASP A 266 -6.71 -17.78 11.59
CA ASP A 266 -6.23 -18.05 12.95
C ASP A 266 -5.51 -16.80 13.51
N PRO A 267 -6.25 -15.89 14.17
CA PRO A 267 -5.68 -14.67 14.73
C PRO A 267 -4.63 -14.87 15.83
N ALA A 268 -4.48 -16.09 16.39
CA ALA A 268 -3.45 -16.41 17.35
C ALA A 268 -2.06 -16.55 16.68
N VAL A 269 -2.03 -16.88 15.39
CA VAL A 269 -0.80 -16.95 14.60
C VAL A 269 -0.41 -15.53 14.18
N THR A 270 0.59 -14.99 14.83
CA THR A 270 1.06 -13.61 14.62
C THR A 270 2.54 -13.57 14.27
N ALA A 271 2.92 -12.55 13.52
CA ALA A 271 4.30 -12.15 13.29
C ALA A 271 4.40 -10.63 13.40
N THR A 272 5.58 -10.12 13.68
CA THR A 272 5.85 -8.69 13.62
C THR A 272 6.64 -8.38 12.36
N GLY A 273 6.45 -7.18 11.82
CA GLY A 273 7.20 -6.74 10.65
C GLY A 273 7.38 -5.24 10.62
N ARG A 274 8.22 -4.79 9.70
CA ARG A 274 8.48 -3.38 9.40
C ARG A 274 8.26 -3.10 7.92
N VAL A 275 7.89 -1.89 7.59
CA VAL A 275 7.74 -1.46 6.20
C VAL A 275 9.10 -1.54 5.53
N ARG A 276 9.20 -2.36 4.47
CA ARG A 276 10.39 -2.52 3.65
C ARG A 276 10.33 -1.68 2.39
N GLU A 277 9.16 -1.64 1.79
CA GLU A 277 8.94 -0.95 0.52
C GLU A 277 7.55 -0.34 0.47
N VAL A 278 7.45 0.87 -0.04
CA VAL A 278 6.19 1.52 -0.39
C VAL A 278 6.24 1.82 -1.89
N SER A 279 5.29 1.31 -2.65
CA SER A 279 5.21 1.60 -4.08
C SER A 279 5.14 3.12 -4.30
N PRO A 280 5.96 3.69 -5.19
CA PRO A 280 5.92 5.12 -5.50
C PRO A 280 4.68 5.52 -6.30
N GLN A 281 3.98 4.55 -6.90
CA GLN A 281 2.81 4.75 -7.73
C GLN A 281 1.59 4.10 -7.10
N ALA A 282 0.48 4.85 -7.05
CA ALA A 282 -0.81 4.30 -6.64
C ALA A 282 -1.41 3.44 -7.77
N ASP A 283 -2.11 2.40 -7.39
CA ASP A 283 -2.96 1.64 -8.31
C ASP A 283 -4.05 2.57 -8.88
N PRO A 284 -4.22 2.63 -10.21
CA PRO A 284 -5.15 3.58 -10.84
C PRO A 284 -6.63 3.27 -10.56
N VAL A 285 -6.96 2.04 -10.18
CA VAL A 285 -8.34 1.60 -9.92
C VAL A 285 -8.71 1.81 -8.47
N THR A 286 -7.90 1.28 -7.55
CA THR A 286 -8.17 1.32 -6.10
C THR A 286 -7.70 2.61 -5.44
N ARG A 287 -6.77 3.34 -6.08
CA ARG A 287 -6.10 4.55 -5.54
C ARG A 287 -5.35 4.29 -4.23
N THR A 288 -4.91 3.07 -4.04
CA THR A 288 -4.09 2.62 -2.92
C THR A 288 -2.64 2.44 -3.34
N PHE A 289 -1.74 2.48 -2.38
CA PHE A 289 -0.32 2.18 -2.57
C PHE A 289 -0.02 0.80 -2.04
N GLU A 290 0.70 0.01 -2.80
CA GLU A 290 1.20 -1.28 -2.32
C GLU A 290 2.31 -1.04 -1.30
N VAL A 291 2.14 -1.60 -0.09
CA VAL A 291 3.10 -1.54 1.01
C VAL A 291 3.54 -2.95 1.33
N LYS A 292 4.85 -3.21 1.23
CA LYS A 292 5.46 -4.48 1.60
C LYS A 292 6.07 -4.38 2.99
N VAL A 293 5.62 -5.25 3.85
CA VAL A 293 6.04 -5.37 5.25
C VAL A 293 6.88 -6.62 5.39
N GLY A 294 8.18 -6.47 5.58
CA GLY A 294 9.10 -7.58 5.83
C GLY A 294 8.81 -8.21 7.18
N LEU A 295 8.47 -9.50 7.21
CA LEU A 295 8.13 -10.23 8.43
C LEU A 295 9.39 -10.77 9.10
N THR A 296 9.46 -10.62 10.42
CA THR A 296 10.52 -11.21 11.25
C THR A 296 10.05 -12.58 11.72
N ASP A 297 10.82 -13.62 11.40
CA ASP A 297 10.58 -15.02 11.80
C ASP A 297 9.11 -15.47 11.66
N PRO A 298 8.52 -15.34 10.45
CA PRO A 298 7.11 -15.66 10.27
C PRO A 298 6.84 -17.15 10.51
N PRO A 299 5.82 -17.51 11.33
CA PRO A 299 5.44 -18.90 11.57
C PRO A 299 5.20 -19.68 10.28
N ALA A 300 5.46 -21.00 10.29
CA ALA A 300 5.28 -21.85 9.12
C ALA A 300 3.82 -21.88 8.61
N ALA A 301 2.86 -21.61 9.49
CA ALA A 301 1.43 -21.49 9.13
C ALA A 301 1.12 -20.29 8.23
N MET A 302 1.94 -19.22 8.24
CA MET A 302 1.80 -18.07 7.32
C MET A 302 2.36 -18.44 5.95
N ARG A 303 1.66 -19.27 5.20
CA ARG A 303 2.06 -19.75 3.87
C ARG A 303 1.94 -18.64 2.83
N LEU A 304 2.69 -18.77 1.73
CA LEU A 304 2.53 -17.88 0.57
C LEU A 304 1.09 -17.94 0.07
N GLY A 305 0.50 -16.75 -0.19
CA GLY A 305 -0.90 -16.60 -0.59
C GLY A 305 -1.91 -16.55 0.55
N SER A 306 -1.50 -16.81 1.82
CA SER A 306 -2.42 -16.68 2.97
C SER A 306 -2.87 -15.23 3.14
N THR A 307 -4.14 -15.07 3.51
CA THR A 307 -4.71 -13.76 3.84
C THR A 307 -4.37 -13.39 5.28
N VAL A 308 -3.94 -12.16 5.47
CA VAL A 308 -3.49 -11.64 6.76
C VAL A 308 -4.12 -10.28 7.08
N VAL A 309 -4.15 -9.96 8.36
CA VAL A 309 -4.55 -8.64 8.86
C VAL A 309 -3.34 -7.98 9.54
N GLY A 310 -2.89 -6.87 8.95
CA GLY A 310 -1.88 -6.01 9.55
C GLY A 310 -2.52 -4.99 10.48
N ARG A 311 -2.00 -4.86 11.69
CA ARG A 311 -2.42 -3.85 12.67
C ARG A 311 -1.25 -2.94 13.00
N MET A 312 -1.51 -1.65 12.98
CA MET A 312 -0.55 -0.60 13.30
C MET A 312 -1.18 0.42 14.24
N LYS A 313 -0.43 0.85 15.25
CA LYS A 313 -0.82 2.01 16.07
C LYS A 313 -0.35 3.28 15.40
N LEU A 314 -1.26 4.23 15.24
CA LEU A 314 -0.91 5.59 14.82
C LEU A 314 -0.46 6.40 16.03
N ASP A 315 0.55 7.24 15.84
CA ASP A 315 0.93 8.22 16.84
C ASP A 315 -0.13 9.33 16.82
N THR A 316 -1.09 9.24 17.71
CA THR A 316 -2.07 10.30 17.94
C THR A 316 -1.65 11.10 19.15
N ALA A 317 -1.86 12.43 19.10
CA ALA A 317 -1.66 13.26 20.28
C ALA A 317 -2.51 12.71 21.44
N PRO A 318 -1.98 12.75 22.69
CA PRO A 318 -2.75 12.32 23.85
C PRO A 318 -4.06 13.08 23.96
N VAL A 319 -5.16 12.36 24.11
CA VAL A 319 -6.50 12.93 24.24
C VAL A 319 -7.12 12.62 25.59
N ILE A 320 -8.09 13.42 25.99
CA ILE A 320 -8.90 13.17 27.17
C ILE A 320 -10.25 12.59 26.71
N GLU A 321 -10.56 11.37 27.11
CA GLU A 321 -11.87 10.75 26.86
C GLU A 321 -12.87 11.09 27.95
N ILE A 322 -14.02 11.63 27.53
CA ILE A 322 -15.16 11.90 28.40
C ILE A 322 -16.41 11.21 27.85
N PRO A 323 -17.40 10.84 28.71
CA PRO A 323 -18.68 10.36 28.24
C PRO A 323 -19.37 11.42 27.35
N ALA A 324 -20.02 11.00 26.26
CA ALA A 324 -20.72 11.92 25.34
C ALA A 324 -21.74 12.81 26.05
N THR A 325 -22.31 12.34 27.18
CA THR A 325 -23.26 13.09 28.03
C THR A 325 -22.64 14.29 28.73
N ALA A 326 -21.32 14.37 28.84
CA ALA A 326 -20.61 15.50 29.45
C ALA A 326 -20.47 16.68 28.49
N LEU A 327 -20.56 16.43 27.19
CA LEU A 327 -20.44 17.46 26.18
C LEU A 327 -21.70 18.33 26.15
N THR A 328 -21.52 19.64 26.16
CA THR A 328 -22.56 20.65 26.01
C THR A 328 -22.11 21.67 24.95
N GLU A 329 -22.93 22.69 24.73
CA GLU A 329 -22.65 23.73 23.76
C GLU A 329 -22.66 25.11 24.44
N SER A 330 -21.70 25.96 24.11
CA SER A 330 -21.63 27.34 24.48
C SER A 330 -21.28 28.18 23.27
N ASP A 331 -22.15 29.14 22.93
CA ASP A 331 -21.98 30.02 21.77
C ASP A 331 -21.70 29.26 20.47
N ARG A 332 -22.41 28.15 20.25
CA ARG A 332 -22.25 27.23 19.08
C ARG A 332 -20.86 26.54 19.04
N ARG A 333 -20.19 26.45 20.18
CA ARG A 333 -18.92 25.72 20.31
C ARG A 333 -19.07 24.61 21.33
N PRO A 334 -18.41 23.47 21.11
CA PRO A 334 -18.38 22.43 22.11
C PRO A 334 -17.80 22.93 23.43
N ALA A 335 -18.44 22.58 24.53
CA ALA A 335 -18.02 23.00 25.86
C ALA A 335 -18.31 21.91 26.89
N VAL A 336 -17.64 21.97 28.02
CA VAL A 336 -17.83 21.07 29.15
C VAL A 336 -17.91 21.85 30.46
N TRP A 337 -18.60 21.29 31.44
CA TRP A 337 -18.64 21.83 32.78
C TRP A 337 -17.49 21.25 33.64
N VAL A 338 -16.59 22.12 34.09
CA VAL A 338 -15.47 21.75 34.97
C VAL A 338 -15.80 22.22 36.37
N VAL A 339 -15.58 21.32 37.35
CA VAL A 339 -15.77 21.61 38.77
C VAL A 339 -14.46 22.07 39.39
N ASP A 340 -14.44 23.20 40.06
CA ASP A 340 -13.34 23.60 40.90
C ASP A 340 -13.41 22.83 42.24
N PRO A 341 -12.41 22.02 42.60
CA PRO A 341 -12.45 21.22 43.82
C PRO A 341 -12.36 22.02 45.12
N LYS A 342 -11.88 23.29 45.06
CA LYS A 342 -11.74 24.15 46.25
C LYS A 342 -13.05 24.76 46.63
N ASP A 343 -13.75 25.35 45.68
CA ASP A 343 -14.96 26.13 45.92
C ASP A 343 -16.23 25.37 45.61
N MET A 344 -16.09 24.16 45.04
CA MET A 344 -17.21 23.30 44.55
C MET A 344 -18.12 24.02 43.59
N THR A 345 -17.58 24.94 42.79
CA THR A 345 -18.30 25.71 41.77
C THR A 345 -18.02 25.14 40.38
N VAL A 346 -18.98 25.30 39.46
CA VAL A 346 -18.81 24.88 38.07
C VAL A 346 -18.53 26.06 37.16
N SER A 347 -17.63 25.84 36.25
CA SER A 347 -17.30 26.77 35.15
C SER A 347 -17.52 26.08 33.80
N LEU A 348 -18.04 26.83 32.84
CA LEU A 348 -18.20 26.35 31.48
C LEU A 348 -16.92 26.65 30.71
N ARG A 349 -16.34 25.64 30.09
CA ARG A 349 -15.09 25.77 29.35
C ARG A 349 -15.26 25.21 27.93
N ASN A 350 -14.86 25.98 26.94
CA ASN A 350 -14.83 25.53 25.55
C ASN A 350 -13.71 24.53 25.37
N VAL A 351 -13.99 23.49 24.55
CA VAL A 351 -13.06 22.39 24.28
C VAL A 351 -12.98 22.14 22.78
N GLU A 352 -11.85 21.60 22.33
CA GLU A 352 -11.68 21.14 20.97
C GLU A 352 -11.87 19.63 20.91
N VAL A 353 -12.85 19.21 20.11
CA VAL A 353 -13.21 17.79 19.96
C VAL A 353 -12.36 17.17 18.84
N ALA A 354 -11.53 16.19 19.17
CA ALA A 354 -10.74 15.39 18.22
C ALA A 354 -11.59 14.31 17.55
N ARG A 355 -12.45 13.63 18.34
CA ARG A 355 -13.32 12.55 17.86
C ARG A 355 -14.60 12.50 18.67
N ASN A 356 -15.71 12.27 17.98
CA ASN A 356 -17.02 12.15 18.59
C ASN A 356 -17.64 10.79 18.29
N ASP A 357 -17.59 9.88 19.27
CA ASP A 357 -18.21 8.58 19.20
C ASP A 357 -19.55 8.58 19.97
N PRO A 358 -20.48 7.65 19.69
CA PRO A 358 -21.81 7.65 20.32
C PRO A 358 -21.78 7.55 21.85
N ALA A 359 -20.76 6.94 22.44
CA ALA A 359 -20.62 6.74 23.88
C ALA A 359 -19.60 7.65 24.54
N THR A 360 -18.54 8.02 23.83
CA THR A 360 -17.40 8.78 24.34
C THR A 360 -16.97 9.87 23.35
N VAL A 361 -16.44 10.97 23.89
CA VAL A 361 -15.88 12.07 23.11
C VAL A 361 -14.43 12.25 23.49
N ALA A 362 -13.53 12.27 22.49
CA ALA A 362 -12.12 12.56 22.70
C ALA A 362 -11.87 14.06 22.53
N ILE A 363 -11.31 14.66 23.57
CA ILE A 363 -10.97 16.09 23.63
C ILE A 363 -9.47 16.25 23.37
N ALA A 364 -9.14 17.07 22.37
CA ALA A 364 -7.75 17.39 22.03
C ALA A 364 -7.20 18.49 22.93
N GLU A 365 -7.96 19.58 23.10
CA GLU A 365 -7.52 20.75 23.85
C GLU A 365 -8.66 21.32 24.71
N GLY A 366 -8.29 22.02 25.79
CA GLY A 366 -9.24 22.69 26.66
C GLY A 366 -9.47 22.01 28.02
N LEU A 367 -8.88 20.81 28.24
CA LEU A 367 -8.91 20.12 29.54
C LEU A 367 -7.51 19.68 29.94
N ASP A 368 -7.26 19.67 31.25
CA ASP A 368 -6.02 19.15 31.84
C ASP A 368 -6.27 17.86 32.63
N SER A 369 -5.23 17.04 32.73
CA SER A 369 -5.29 15.77 33.49
C SER A 369 -5.52 16.07 34.98
N GLY A 370 -6.50 15.37 35.57
CA GLY A 370 -6.88 15.53 36.96
C GLY A 370 -8.06 16.49 37.20
N GLU A 371 -8.55 17.16 36.16
CA GLU A 371 -9.75 18.00 36.28
C GLU A 371 -11.01 17.14 36.44
N ILE A 372 -12.02 17.70 37.07
CA ILE A 372 -13.30 17.05 37.35
C ILE A 372 -14.35 17.60 36.38
N VAL A 373 -14.86 16.76 35.49
CA VAL A 373 -15.87 17.12 34.47
C VAL A 373 -17.22 16.54 34.86
N VAL A 374 -18.28 17.37 34.71
CA VAL A 374 -19.66 16.96 34.96
C VAL A 374 -20.16 16.08 33.82
N THR A 375 -20.69 14.88 34.14
CA THR A 375 -21.20 13.92 33.15
C THR A 375 -22.71 13.84 33.09
N ALA A 376 -23.43 14.32 34.13
CA ALA A 376 -24.89 14.36 34.15
C ALA A 376 -25.40 15.59 34.89
N GLY A 377 -26.50 16.18 34.39
CA GLY A 377 -27.09 17.42 34.92
C GLY A 377 -26.59 18.69 34.22
N THR A 378 -25.87 18.56 33.10
CA THR A 378 -25.22 19.65 32.36
C THR A 378 -26.14 20.76 31.88
N GLN A 379 -27.41 20.43 31.55
CA GLN A 379 -28.38 21.39 30.94
C GLN A 379 -28.97 22.40 31.93
N ALA A 380 -28.80 22.20 33.23
CA ALA A 380 -29.45 23.06 34.25
C ALA A 380 -28.42 23.76 35.13
N LEU A 381 -27.16 23.80 34.72
CA LEU A 381 -26.08 24.46 35.44
C LEU A 381 -25.87 25.88 34.93
N HIS A 382 -25.44 26.76 35.84
CA HIS A 382 -25.05 28.11 35.52
C HIS A 382 -23.59 28.35 36.00
N PRO A 383 -22.80 29.20 35.31
CA PRO A 383 -21.46 29.52 35.72
C PRO A 383 -21.40 30.05 37.17
N GLY A 384 -20.46 29.52 37.94
CA GLY A 384 -20.30 29.90 39.36
C GLY A 384 -21.29 29.22 40.34
N GLN A 385 -22.17 28.33 39.87
CA GLN A 385 -23.11 27.60 40.72
C GLN A 385 -22.39 26.59 41.59
N LYS A 386 -22.74 26.53 42.91
CA LYS A 386 -22.26 25.51 43.84
C LYS A 386 -22.88 24.15 43.53
N THR A 387 -22.08 23.11 43.49
CA THR A 387 -22.51 21.77 43.22
C THR A 387 -22.04 20.80 44.31
N ARG A 388 -22.75 19.66 44.41
CA ARG A 388 -22.33 18.56 45.25
C ARG A 388 -22.02 17.38 44.36
N LEU A 389 -20.82 16.85 44.50
CA LEU A 389 -20.40 15.66 43.78
C LEU A 389 -21.20 14.45 44.24
N LEU A 390 -21.79 13.74 43.27
CA LEU A 390 -22.28 12.38 43.47
C LEU A 390 -21.18 11.46 42.95
N ASP A 391 -20.61 10.66 43.85
CA ASP A 391 -19.65 9.65 43.45
C ASP A 391 -20.27 8.77 42.36
N ALA A 392 -19.52 8.54 41.30
CA ALA A 392 -19.84 7.56 40.27
C ALA A 392 -19.79 6.17 40.99
N SER A 393 -20.92 5.71 41.49
CA SER A 393 -21.01 4.31 41.93
C SER A 393 -20.65 3.43 40.75
N ARG A 394 -19.69 2.53 40.98
CA ARG A 394 -19.09 1.51 40.10
C ARG A 394 -19.98 0.98 39.03
#